data_9971bd0c12ca6a133e2ec36ea828feba
#
_entry.id   9971bd0c12ca6a133e2ec36ea828feba
#
_cell.length_a   1.000
_cell.length_b   1.000
_cell.length_c   1.000
_cell.angle_alpha   90.00
_cell.angle_beta   90.00
_cell.angle_gamma   90.00
#
_symmetry.space_group_name_H-M   'P 1'
#
loop_
_entity.id
_entity.type
_entity.pdbx_description
1 polymer ?
#
loop_
_entity_poly.entity_id
_entity_poly.type
_entity_poly.pdbx_seq_one_letter_code
_entity_poly.pdbx_strand_id
1 'polypeptide(L)'
;MSQYTDKDFKKGQPRWCPGCGDHFFLSSLHKAMAELGVPPYETAVISGIGCSSRLPYYVSTYAMQTIHGRAAAIATGLKVANPKLTVWQVSGDGDGLAIGGNHFIHTMRRNIDINIILLNNRIYGLTKGQYSPTSPRGFVSKSSPYGTVEDPFRPAELCFGARGKFFARTVATDAQGTIAVLKAAKQHKGAAVCEILQNCVIFNEGCHDAVYNKEGRKTNAIYLEHGKPLVFGADNEFGLVQEGFGLKIVKLGENGYTIDNILVHDAHCEDDTLQLKLAMMDTKEGFPIALGIIRDVEAPTYDDAVWEQIEEVKAKKPYHNFAELLETNDIWEVK
;
A
#
# COMPACT_ATOMS: atom_id res chain seq x y z
N MET A 1 12.55 18.02 15.79
CA MET A 1 12.24 16.68 16.33
C MET A 1 10.74 16.58 16.50
N SER A 2 10.14 15.42 16.22
CA SER A 2 8.68 15.24 16.42
C SER A 2 8.31 15.48 17.89
N GLN A 3 7.15 16.08 18.12
CA GLN A 3 6.54 16.27 19.44
C GLN A 3 6.05 14.95 20.04
N TYR A 4 5.86 13.90 19.22
CA TYR A 4 5.27 12.63 19.59
C TYR A 4 6.31 11.51 19.62
N THR A 5 6.04 10.50 20.46
CA THR A 5 6.78 9.25 20.55
C THR A 5 5.91 8.07 20.09
N ASP A 6 6.51 6.92 19.85
CA ASP A 6 5.75 5.72 19.48
C ASP A 6 4.72 5.30 20.54
N LYS A 7 4.94 5.68 21.82
CA LYS A 7 4.02 5.40 22.93
C LYS A 7 2.69 6.17 22.80
N ASP A 8 2.72 7.36 22.22
CA ASP A 8 1.52 8.19 22.03
C ASP A 8 0.53 7.57 21.04
N PHE A 9 1.02 6.67 20.17
CA PHE A 9 0.22 5.94 19.19
C PHE A 9 -0.17 4.52 19.64
N LYS A 10 0.35 4.02 20.77
CA LYS A 10 0.07 2.68 21.26
C LYS A 10 -1.22 2.61 22.07
N LYS A 11 -2.04 1.58 21.79
CA LYS A 11 -3.26 1.27 22.53
C LYS A 11 -3.45 -0.24 22.67
N GLY A 12 -3.85 -0.69 23.85
CA GLY A 12 -4.17 -2.08 24.10
C GLY A 12 -2.98 -3.04 23.93
N GLN A 13 -3.27 -4.34 23.96
CA GLN A 13 -2.28 -5.40 23.70
C GLN A 13 -2.69 -6.18 22.44
N PRO A 14 -1.81 -6.30 21.44
CA PRO A 14 -2.06 -7.08 20.26
C PRO A 14 -2.37 -8.54 20.59
N ARG A 15 -3.38 -9.11 19.91
CA ARG A 15 -3.84 -10.49 20.11
C ARG A 15 -3.66 -11.34 18.87
N TRP A 16 -2.65 -11.04 18.07
CA TRP A 16 -2.23 -11.90 16.98
C TRP A 16 -1.43 -13.10 17.48
N CYS A 17 -1.24 -14.09 16.63
CA CYS A 17 -0.44 -15.27 16.95
C CYS A 17 1.00 -14.87 17.30
N PRO A 18 1.67 -15.55 18.24
CA PRO A 18 3.10 -15.34 18.49
C PRO A 18 3.92 -15.52 17.20
N GLY A 19 4.80 -14.57 16.90
CA GLY A 19 5.62 -14.58 15.68
C GLY A 19 4.92 -14.06 14.40
N CYS A 20 3.64 -13.70 14.46
CA CYS A 20 2.92 -13.12 13.32
C CYS A 20 3.56 -11.81 12.85
N GLY A 21 3.67 -11.61 11.53
CA GLY A 21 4.22 -10.41 10.92
C GLY A 21 3.50 -9.11 11.30
N ASP A 22 2.23 -9.19 11.65
CA ASP A 22 1.44 -8.03 12.11
C ASP A 22 2.04 -7.34 13.34
N HIS A 23 2.73 -8.07 14.23
CA HIS A 23 3.41 -7.48 15.39
C HIS A 23 4.60 -6.60 14.98
N PHE A 24 5.41 -7.07 14.04
CA PHE A 24 6.56 -6.31 13.52
C PHE A 24 6.08 -5.06 12.79
N PHE A 25 5.08 -5.22 11.93
CA PHE A 25 4.48 -4.13 11.20
C PHE A 25 3.90 -3.06 12.14
N LEU A 26 3.11 -3.44 13.14
CA LEU A 26 2.51 -2.51 14.11
C LEU A 26 3.57 -1.67 14.82
N SER A 27 4.69 -2.30 15.23
CA SER A 27 5.80 -1.57 15.86
C SER A 27 6.41 -0.52 14.94
N SER A 28 6.58 -0.86 13.65
CA SER A 28 7.09 0.06 12.62
C SER A 28 6.10 1.19 12.33
N LEU A 29 4.79 0.89 12.28
CA LEU A 29 3.75 1.90 12.08
C LEU A 29 3.71 2.93 13.20
N HIS A 30 3.77 2.50 14.49
CA HIS A 30 3.81 3.43 15.62
C HIS A 30 5.01 4.39 15.53
N LYS A 31 6.19 3.87 15.16
CA LYS A 31 7.39 4.69 14.97
C LYS A 31 7.24 5.66 13.79
N ALA A 32 6.73 5.18 12.66
CA ALA A 32 6.49 6.02 11.48
C ALA A 32 5.51 7.16 11.80
N MET A 33 4.40 6.88 12.49
CA MET A 33 3.44 7.90 12.93
C MET A 33 4.09 8.93 13.86
N ALA A 34 4.93 8.48 14.80
CA ALA A 34 5.66 9.38 15.70
C ALA A 34 6.65 10.27 14.93
N GLU A 35 7.42 9.72 14.00
CA GLU A 35 8.38 10.48 13.20
C GLU A 35 7.71 11.45 12.22
N LEU A 36 6.53 11.13 11.71
CA LEU A 36 5.72 12.00 10.88
C LEU A 36 5.20 13.23 11.63
N GLY A 37 5.04 13.13 12.95
CA GLY A 37 4.64 14.25 13.80
C GLY A 37 3.19 14.70 13.64
N VAL A 38 2.35 13.93 12.93
CA VAL A 38 0.92 14.23 12.81
C VAL A 38 0.22 13.88 14.12
N PRO A 39 -0.60 14.79 14.68
CA PRO A 39 -1.31 14.52 15.92
C PRO A 39 -2.20 13.28 15.84
N PRO A 40 -2.30 12.46 16.91
CA PRO A 40 -3.23 11.34 16.95
C PRO A 40 -4.69 11.71 16.64
N TYR A 41 -5.11 12.92 17.04
CA TYR A 41 -6.47 13.44 16.78
C TYR A 41 -6.66 14.04 15.36
N GLU A 42 -5.61 14.08 14.54
CA GLU A 42 -5.66 14.39 13.10
C GLU A 42 -5.38 13.14 12.25
N THR A 43 -5.31 11.98 12.88
CA THR A 43 -5.02 10.69 12.24
C THR A 43 -6.22 9.75 12.40
N ALA A 44 -6.60 9.08 11.33
CA ALA A 44 -7.64 8.06 11.33
C ALA A 44 -7.14 6.77 10.71
N VAL A 45 -7.43 5.63 11.35
CA VAL A 45 -7.10 4.28 10.87
C VAL A 45 -8.39 3.52 10.60
N ILE A 46 -8.62 3.18 9.34
CA ILE A 46 -9.82 2.50 8.85
C ILE A 46 -9.43 1.12 8.35
N SER A 47 -10.07 0.07 8.84
CA SER A 47 -9.79 -1.29 8.38
C SER A 47 -11.03 -2.05 7.92
N GLY A 48 -10.82 -3.10 7.12
CA GLY A 48 -11.84 -4.08 6.76
C GLY A 48 -11.92 -5.22 7.78
N ILE A 49 -11.87 -6.47 7.32
CA ILE A 49 -11.94 -7.67 8.16
C ILE A 49 -10.76 -8.60 7.84
N GLY A 50 -10.19 -9.16 8.88
CA GLY A 50 -9.07 -10.10 8.84
C GLY A 50 -8.14 -9.92 10.04
N CYS A 51 -7.03 -10.64 10.07
CA CYS A 51 -6.04 -10.51 11.15
C CYS A 51 -5.47 -9.09 11.20
N SER A 52 -4.98 -8.58 10.09
CA SER A 52 -4.45 -7.22 9.93
C SER A 52 -5.48 -6.14 10.29
N SER A 53 -6.76 -6.40 10.00
CA SER A 53 -7.85 -5.45 10.24
C SER A 53 -8.20 -5.26 11.72
N ARG A 54 -7.55 -5.99 12.64
CA ARG A 54 -7.61 -5.71 14.08
C ARG A 54 -6.76 -4.51 14.50
N LEU A 55 -5.94 -3.97 13.61
CA LEU A 55 -5.01 -2.87 13.90
C LEU A 55 -5.67 -1.64 14.54
N PRO A 56 -6.91 -1.22 14.20
CA PRO A 56 -7.62 -0.14 14.88
C PRO A 56 -7.74 -0.28 16.41
N TYR A 57 -7.71 -1.49 16.94
CA TYR A 57 -7.74 -1.73 18.39
C TYR A 57 -6.40 -1.45 19.09
N TYR A 58 -5.33 -1.28 18.31
CA TYR A 58 -3.95 -1.19 18.81
C TYR A 58 -3.29 0.16 18.55
N VAL A 59 -4.06 1.11 18.00
CA VAL A 59 -3.60 2.48 17.75
C VAL A 59 -4.41 3.49 18.56
N SER A 60 -3.73 4.50 19.11
CA SER A 60 -4.34 5.60 19.89
C SER A 60 -4.62 6.80 18.99
N THR A 61 -5.43 6.57 17.93
CA THR A 61 -5.90 7.57 16.96
C THR A 61 -7.41 7.44 16.82
N TYR A 62 -8.07 8.25 15.99
CA TYR A 62 -9.38 7.85 15.50
C TYR A 62 -9.24 6.53 14.74
N ALA A 63 -10.09 5.58 15.05
CA ALA A 63 -9.94 4.25 14.46
C ALA A 63 -11.30 3.56 14.32
N MET A 64 -11.49 2.85 13.19
CA MET A 64 -12.72 2.13 12.90
C MET A 64 -12.42 0.83 12.15
N GLN A 65 -12.87 -0.30 12.72
CA GLN A 65 -12.98 -1.55 11.97
C GLN A 65 -14.35 -1.57 11.28
N THR A 66 -14.35 -1.84 9.98
CA THR A 66 -15.55 -1.77 9.14
C THR A 66 -16.02 -3.16 8.69
N ILE A 67 -16.60 -3.27 7.51
CA ILE A 67 -17.10 -4.50 6.92
C ILE A 67 -16.07 -5.05 5.93
N HIS A 68 -16.06 -6.36 5.72
CA HIS A 68 -15.15 -7.06 4.82
C HIS A 68 -15.11 -6.43 3.42
N GLY A 69 -13.90 -6.02 3.00
CA GLY A 69 -13.63 -5.37 1.73
C GLY A 69 -14.19 -3.96 1.55
N ARG A 70 -14.62 -3.28 2.65
CA ARG A 70 -15.23 -1.95 2.55
C ARG A 70 -14.36 -0.82 3.11
N ALA A 71 -13.18 -1.13 3.64
CA ALA A 71 -12.29 -0.14 4.22
C ALA A 71 -11.98 1.03 3.26
N ALA A 72 -11.68 0.75 2.01
CA ALA A 72 -11.35 1.77 1.01
C ALA A 72 -12.52 2.73 0.73
N ALA A 73 -13.76 2.21 0.67
CA ALA A 73 -14.95 3.04 0.47
C ALA A 73 -15.19 3.98 1.66
N ILE A 74 -15.07 3.45 2.88
CA ILE A 74 -15.28 4.24 4.12
C ILE A 74 -14.14 5.26 4.31
N ALA A 75 -12.88 4.86 4.07
CA ALA A 75 -11.73 5.76 4.12
C ALA A 75 -11.86 6.91 3.09
N THR A 76 -12.33 6.60 1.87
CA THR A 76 -12.64 7.61 0.85
C THR A 76 -13.69 8.60 1.35
N GLY A 77 -14.81 8.12 1.90
CA GLY A 77 -15.85 8.98 2.45
C GLY A 77 -15.35 9.88 3.59
N LEU A 78 -14.54 9.31 4.48
CA LEU A 78 -13.93 10.08 5.57
C LEU A 78 -13.00 11.18 5.04
N LYS A 79 -12.13 10.88 4.07
CA LYS A 79 -11.20 11.85 3.49
C LYS A 79 -11.93 12.99 2.77
N VAL A 80 -12.95 12.67 1.98
CA VAL A 80 -13.78 13.67 1.29
C VAL A 80 -14.54 14.56 2.27
N ALA A 81 -15.07 13.96 3.36
CA ALA A 81 -15.80 14.72 4.40
C ALA A 81 -14.87 15.59 5.25
N ASN A 82 -13.64 15.19 5.47
CA ASN A 82 -12.64 15.96 6.23
C ASN A 82 -11.23 15.81 5.61
N PRO A 83 -10.90 16.67 4.63
CA PRO A 83 -9.63 16.60 3.91
C PRO A 83 -8.38 16.85 4.78
N LYS A 84 -8.55 17.40 5.99
CA LYS A 84 -7.43 17.65 6.91
C LYS A 84 -6.89 16.40 7.58
N LEU A 85 -7.69 15.32 7.64
CA LEU A 85 -7.27 14.09 8.29
C LEU A 85 -6.19 13.36 7.48
N THR A 86 -5.20 12.83 8.19
CA THR A 86 -4.33 11.78 7.68
C THR A 86 -5.04 10.44 7.82
N VAL A 87 -5.41 9.84 6.71
CA VAL A 87 -6.18 8.60 6.70
C VAL A 87 -5.29 7.42 6.30
N TRP A 88 -5.24 6.41 7.17
CA TRP A 88 -4.61 5.12 6.94
C TRP A 88 -5.69 4.05 6.76
N GLN A 89 -5.71 3.41 5.60
CA GLN A 89 -6.55 2.24 5.36
C GLN A 89 -5.72 0.98 5.52
N VAL A 90 -6.20 0.01 6.29
CA VAL A 90 -5.51 -1.26 6.53
C VAL A 90 -6.36 -2.43 6.05
N SER A 91 -5.79 -3.25 5.19
CA SER A 91 -6.42 -4.48 4.68
C SER A 91 -5.39 -5.60 4.57
N GLY A 92 -5.84 -6.84 4.74
CA GLY A 92 -5.12 -8.00 4.22
C GLY A 92 -5.36 -8.14 2.72
N ASP A 93 -4.53 -8.93 2.05
CA ASP A 93 -4.64 -9.24 0.63
C ASP A 93 -6.02 -9.80 0.25
N GLY A 94 -6.56 -10.72 1.05
CA GLY A 94 -7.91 -11.27 0.85
C GLY A 94 -9.03 -10.23 1.04
N ASP A 95 -8.91 -9.36 2.04
CA ASP A 95 -9.88 -8.31 2.30
C ASP A 95 -9.86 -7.23 1.22
N GLY A 96 -8.68 -6.75 0.86
CA GLY A 96 -8.52 -5.63 -0.06
C GLY A 96 -8.69 -5.99 -1.54
N LEU A 97 -8.28 -7.19 -1.96
CA LEU A 97 -8.17 -7.56 -3.37
C LEU A 97 -9.23 -8.57 -3.84
N ALA A 98 -9.91 -9.29 -2.94
CA ALA A 98 -11.06 -10.11 -3.29
C ALA A 98 -12.34 -9.27 -3.28
N ILE A 99 -13.14 -9.35 -2.22
CA ILE A 99 -14.39 -8.60 -2.12
C ILE A 99 -14.17 -7.07 -2.14
N GLY A 100 -12.98 -6.60 -1.71
CA GLY A 100 -12.59 -5.20 -1.74
C GLY A 100 -12.05 -4.70 -3.09
N GLY A 101 -11.80 -5.59 -4.07
CA GLY A 101 -11.10 -5.26 -5.31
C GLY A 101 -11.72 -4.10 -6.09
N ASN A 102 -13.06 -4.04 -6.19
CA ASN A 102 -13.74 -2.92 -6.85
C ASN A 102 -13.45 -1.57 -6.15
N HIS A 103 -13.45 -1.54 -4.83
CA HIS A 103 -13.15 -0.31 -4.09
C HIS A 103 -11.68 0.07 -4.19
N PHE A 104 -10.78 -0.92 -4.21
CA PHE A 104 -9.35 -0.70 -4.45
C PHE A 104 -9.12 -0.02 -5.81
N ILE A 105 -9.66 -0.58 -6.90
CA ILE A 105 -9.57 -0.02 -8.25
C ILE A 105 -10.08 1.42 -8.30
N HIS A 106 -11.25 1.68 -7.72
CA HIS A 106 -11.84 3.02 -7.77
C HIS A 106 -11.12 4.05 -6.88
N THR A 107 -10.50 3.62 -5.80
CA THR A 107 -9.64 4.49 -4.97
C THR A 107 -8.40 4.92 -5.75
N MET A 108 -7.74 3.98 -6.43
CA MET A 108 -6.60 4.26 -7.31
C MET A 108 -6.99 5.21 -8.45
N ARG A 109 -8.03 4.85 -9.21
CA ARG A 109 -8.50 5.65 -10.35
C ARG A 109 -8.84 7.09 -9.99
N ARG A 110 -9.40 7.31 -8.79
CA ARG A 110 -9.75 8.65 -8.28
C ARG A 110 -8.58 9.37 -7.62
N ASN A 111 -7.51 8.68 -7.37
CA ASN A 111 -6.35 9.20 -6.64
C ASN A 111 -6.75 9.87 -5.32
N ILE A 112 -7.53 9.18 -4.48
CA ILE A 112 -7.97 9.70 -3.17
C ILE A 112 -6.76 9.80 -2.24
N ASP A 113 -6.58 10.94 -1.56
CA ASP A 113 -5.45 11.18 -0.66
C ASP A 113 -5.53 10.35 0.64
N ILE A 114 -5.28 9.03 0.51
CA ILE A 114 -5.23 8.07 1.61
C ILE A 114 -4.04 7.12 1.49
N ASN A 115 -3.55 6.67 2.63
CA ASN A 115 -2.44 5.72 2.72
C ASN A 115 -2.99 4.30 2.88
N ILE A 116 -2.80 3.44 1.90
CA ILE A 116 -3.31 2.07 1.88
C ILE A 116 -2.20 1.11 2.27
N ILE A 117 -2.37 0.45 3.40
CA ILE A 117 -1.51 -0.60 3.92
C ILE A 117 -2.14 -1.94 3.53
N LEU A 118 -1.47 -2.67 2.65
CA LEU A 118 -1.85 -4.00 2.20
C LEU A 118 -0.92 -5.04 2.81
N LEU A 119 -1.36 -5.68 3.90
CA LEU A 119 -0.60 -6.76 4.55
C LEU A 119 -0.83 -8.07 3.77
N ASN A 120 0.19 -8.48 3.02
CA ASN A 120 0.11 -9.61 2.09
C ASN A 120 0.78 -10.85 2.68
N ASN A 121 -0.01 -11.78 3.21
CA ASN A 121 0.42 -13.08 3.71
C ASN A 121 -0.04 -14.26 2.84
N ARG A 122 -0.64 -13.99 1.69
CA ARG A 122 -1.11 -14.96 0.71
C ARG A 122 -2.07 -16.01 1.29
N ILE A 123 -2.89 -15.61 2.28
CA ILE A 123 -3.85 -16.53 2.94
C ILE A 123 -4.94 -15.79 3.70
N TYR A 124 -6.15 -16.34 3.78
CA TYR A 124 -7.14 -15.93 4.77
C TYR A 124 -6.82 -16.59 6.13
N GLY A 125 -6.04 -15.89 6.98
CA GLY A 125 -5.60 -16.44 8.28
C GLY A 125 -6.72 -16.47 9.31
N LEU A 126 -7.54 -15.43 9.41
CA LEU A 126 -8.60 -15.30 10.43
C LEU A 126 -9.64 -16.44 10.33
N THR A 127 -9.98 -16.85 9.13
CA THR A 127 -10.96 -17.91 8.84
C THR A 127 -10.35 -19.30 8.74
N LYS A 128 -9.07 -19.44 9.15
CA LYS A 128 -8.34 -20.70 9.34
C LYS A 128 -7.78 -21.33 8.06
N GLY A 129 -7.34 -20.51 7.09
CA GLY A 129 -6.41 -20.96 6.06
C GLY A 129 -7.01 -21.26 4.70
N GLN A 130 -8.03 -20.52 4.27
CA GLN A 130 -8.47 -20.53 2.88
C GLN A 130 -7.46 -19.78 2.02
N TYR A 131 -7.29 -20.19 0.75
CA TYR A 131 -6.46 -19.45 -0.18
C TYR A 131 -7.05 -18.04 -0.44
N SER A 132 -6.16 -17.06 -0.61
CA SER A 132 -6.49 -15.68 -0.90
C SER A 132 -6.25 -15.37 -2.39
N PRO A 133 -6.64 -14.19 -2.90
CA PRO A 133 -6.38 -13.81 -4.28
C PRO A 133 -4.89 -13.78 -4.67
N THR A 134 -3.98 -13.69 -3.70
CA THR A 134 -2.53 -13.68 -3.93
C THR A 134 -1.87 -15.03 -3.66
N SER A 135 -2.63 -16.05 -3.26
CA SER A 135 -2.11 -17.41 -3.10
C SER A 135 -1.65 -17.97 -4.43
N PRO A 136 -0.48 -18.62 -4.52
CA PRO A 136 0.04 -19.14 -5.79
C PRO A 136 -0.84 -20.26 -6.34
N ARG A 137 -0.84 -20.43 -7.67
CA ARG A 137 -1.47 -21.58 -8.32
C ARG A 137 -0.91 -22.89 -7.74
N GLY A 138 -1.78 -23.83 -7.48
CA GLY A 138 -1.43 -25.13 -6.87
C GLY A 138 -1.32 -25.09 -5.34
N PHE A 139 -1.63 -23.97 -4.69
CA PHE A 139 -1.61 -23.87 -3.23
C PHE A 139 -2.64 -24.82 -2.61
N VAL A 140 -2.17 -25.72 -1.75
CA VAL A 140 -3.00 -26.72 -1.05
C VAL A 140 -3.42 -26.19 0.32
N SER A 141 -4.71 -26.25 0.60
CA SER A 141 -5.27 -25.91 1.90
C SER A 141 -6.40 -26.88 2.28
N LYS A 142 -6.92 -26.79 3.50
CA LYS A 142 -8.06 -27.64 3.92
C LYS A 142 -9.30 -27.47 3.05
N SER A 143 -9.55 -26.26 2.54
CA SER A 143 -10.67 -25.95 1.65
C SER A 143 -10.34 -26.18 0.17
N SER A 144 -9.07 -26.37 -0.19
CA SER A 144 -8.59 -26.62 -1.54
C SER A 144 -7.58 -27.79 -1.52
N PRO A 145 -8.03 -29.02 -1.22
CA PRO A 145 -7.14 -30.15 -0.96
C PRO A 145 -6.38 -30.62 -2.21
N TYR A 146 -6.84 -30.27 -3.40
CA TYR A 146 -6.20 -30.59 -4.68
C TYR A 146 -5.40 -29.42 -5.26
N GLY A 147 -5.24 -28.34 -4.50
CA GLY A 147 -4.57 -27.12 -4.93
C GLY A 147 -5.48 -26.14 -5.68
N THR A 148 -5.08 -24.86 -5.68
CA THR A 148 -5.78 -23.79 -6.41
C THR A 148 -5.50 -23.91 -7.90
N VAL A 149 -6.50 -23.56 -8.73
CA VAL A 149 -6.37 -23.56 -10.20
C VAL A 149 -6.31 -22.15 -10.79
N GLU A 150 -6.44 -21.14 -9.94
CA GLU A 150 -6.44 -19.71 -10.29
C GLU A 150 -5.01 -19.16 -10.28
N ASP A 151 -4.76 -18.18 -11.15
CA ASP A 151 -3.53 -17.38 -11.08
C ASP A 151 -3.67 -16.28 -10.02
N PRO A 152 -2.62 -16.01 -9.24
CA PRO A 152 -2.68 -15.02 -8.19
C PRO A 152 -2.72 -13.60 -8.74
N PHE A 153 -3.47 -12.72 -8.09
CA PHE A 153 -3.27 -11.29 -8.27
C PHE A 153 -1.88 -10.87 -7.79
N ARG A 154 -1.25 -10.00 -8.57
CA ARG A 154 -0.06 -9.26 -8.16
C ARG A 154 -0.52 -7.83 -7.80
N PRO A 155 -0.41 -7.38 -6.53
CA PRO A 155 -0.98 -6.10 -6.09
C PRO A 155 -0.49 -4.89 -6.90
N ALA A 156 0.76 -4.92 -7.33
CA ALA A 156 1.34 -3.86 -8.16
C ALA A 156 0.66 -3.77 -9.55
N GLU A 157 0.43 -4.92 -10.22
CA GLU A 157 -0.25 -4.96 -11.51
C GLU A 157 -1.65 -4.35 -11.41
N LEU A 158 -2.39 -4.73 -10.37
CA LEU A 158 -3.73 -4.22 -10.14
C LEU A 158 -3.72 -2.71 -9.84
N CYS A 159 -2.74 -2.26 -9.05
CA CYS A 159 -2.54 -0.85 -8.75
C CYS A 159 -2.24 -0.03 -10.01
N PHE A 160 -1.28 -0.47 -10.84
CA PHE A 160 -0.87 0.23 -12.05
C PHE A 160 -1.98 0.15 -13.13
N GLY A 161 -2.62 -1.01 -13.30
CA GLY A 161 -3.79 -1.15 -14.18
C GLY A 161 -4.96 -0.25 -13.81
N ALA A 162 -5.10 0.09 -12.52
CA ALA A 162 -6.06 1.06 -12.00
C ALA A 162 -5.54 2.52 -12.00
N ARG A 163 -4.40 2.79 -12.63
CA ARG A 163 -3.71 4.09 -12.71
C ARG A 163 -3.18 4.62 -11.37
N GLY A 164 -2.76 3.73 -10.46
CA GLY A 164 -2.14 4.11 -9.20
C GLY A 164 -0.88 4.96 -9.41
N LYS A 165 -0.74 5.99 -8.59
CA LYS A 165 0.35 6.97 -8.68
C LYS A 165 1.48 6.71 -7.71
N PHE A 166 1.20 5.97 -6.64
CA PHE A 166 2.20 5.53 -5.68
C PHE A 166 2.07 4.03 -5.40
N PHE A 167 3.19 3.35 -5.47
CA PHE A 167 3.31 1.96 -5.04
C PHE A 167 4.68 1.72 -4.42
N ALA A 168 4.69 1.18 -3.22
CA ALA A 168 5.91 0.78 -2.53
C ALA A 168 5.74 -0.62 -1.93
N ARG A 169 6.86 -1.35 -1.77
CA ARG A 169 6.87 -2.69 -1.18
C ARG A 169 7.94 -2.80 -0.11
N THR A 170 7.61 -3.44 0.99
CA THR A 170 8.56 -3.77 2.05
C THR A 170 8.22 -5.12 2.67
N VAL A 171 9.05 -5.56 3.63
CA VAL A 171 8.84 -6.79 4.38
C VAL A 171 8.58 -6.44 5.84
N ALA A 172 7.61 -7.08 6.49
CA ALA A 172 7.22 -6.77 7.87
C ALA A 172 8.40 -6.83 8.86
N THR A 173 9.40 -7.68 8.60
CA THR A 173 10.61 -7.83 9.41
C THR A 173 11.70 -6.80 9.09
N ASP A 174 11.53 -5.96 8.07
CA ASP A 174 12.41 -4.83 7.77
C ASP A 174 11.83 -3.55 8.37
N ALA A 175 12.13 -3.29 9.63
CA ALA A 175 11.58 -2.14 10.34
C ALA A 175 11.97 -0.80 9.71
N GLN A 176 13.22 -0.64 9.27
CA GLN A 176 13.70 0.60 8.66
C GLN A 176 13.06 0.84 7.28
N GLY A 177 13.04 -0.20 6.43
CA GLY A 177 12.37 -0.14 5.13
C GLY A 177 10.87 0.14 5.28
N THR A 178 10.20 -0.48 6.25
CA THR A 178 8.78 -0.24 6.52
C THR A 178 8.52 1.20 6.98
N ILE A 179 9.32 1.74 7.90
CA ILE A 179 9.19 3.14 8.33
C ILE A 179 9.40 4.11 7.16
N ALA A 180 10.43 3.88 6.35
CA ALA A 180 10.73 4.71 5.19
C ALA A 180 9.57 4.73 4.18
N VAL A 181 9.04 3.55 3.83
CA VAL A 181 7.91 3.39 2.90
C VAL A 181 6.64 4.08 3.43
N LEU A 182 6.31 3.92 4.71
CA LEU A 182 5.14 4.55 5.31
C LEU A 182 5.28 6.08 5.35
N LYS A 183 6.49 6.59 5.62
CA LYS A 183 6.74 8.04 5.60
C LYS A 183 6.60 8.61 4.19
N ALA A 184 7.14 7.93 3.19
CA ALA A 184 7.00 8.33 1.79
C ALA A 184 5.54 8.31 1.35
N ALA A 185 4.78 7.27 1.70
CA ALA A 185 3.35 7.19 1.42
C ALA A 185 2.57 8.37 1.99
N LYS A 186 2.87 8.80 3.22
CA LYS A 186 2.21 9.98 3.82
C LYS A 186 2.65 11.30 3.16
N GLN A 187 3.86 11.37 2.62
CA GLN A 187 4.36 12.55 1.91
C GLN A 187 3.78 12.68 0.50
N HIS A 188 3.49 11.54 -0.13
CA HIS A 188 2.77 11.51 -1.40
C HIS A 188 1.38 12.12 -1.26
N LYS A 189 0.95 12.92 -2.24
CA LYS A 189 -0.40 13.48 -2.30
C LYS A 189 -1.25 12.64 -3.24
N GLY A 190 -2.13 11.83 -2.67
CA GLY A 190 -2.98 10.90 -3.42
C GLY A 190 -3.05 9.50 -2.80
N ALA A 191 -3.50 8.53 -3.60
CA ALA A 191 -3.66 7.14 -3.17
C ALA A 191 -2.31 6.43 -3.15
N ALA A 192 -1.75 6.26 -1.94
CA ALA A 192 -0.47 5.60 -1.74
C ALA A 192 -0.66 4.15 -1.29
N VAL A 193 -0.21 3.18 -2.10
CA VAL A 193 -0.27 1.75 -1.75
C VAL A 193 1.08 1.28 -1.22
N CYS A 194 1.07 0.76 0.00
CA CYS A 194 2.20 0.09 0.64
C CYS A 194 1.90 -1.40 0.78
N GLU A 195 2.50 -2.23 -0.05
CA GLU A 195 2.46 -3.68 0.09
C GLU A 195 3.48 -4.14 1.12
N ILE A 196 3.01 -4.77 2.19
CA ILE A 196 3.84 -5.30 3.27
C ILE A 196 3.85 -6.82 3.17
N LEU A 197 4.96 -7.39 2.70
CA LEU A 197 5.14 -8.84 2.67
C LEU A 197 5.25 -9.35 4.10
N GLN A 198 4.33 -10.21 4.50
CA GLN A 198 4.31 -10.73 5.86
C GLN A 198 3.99 -12.23 5.90
N ASN A 199 4.39 -12.90 6.97
CA ASN A 199 4.19 -14.33 7.19
C ASN A 199 2.99 -14.62 8.07
N CYS A 200 2.14 -15.56 7.66
CA CYS A 200 1.19 -16.19 8.55
C CYS A 200 1.80 -17.47 9.12
N VAL A 201 2.32 -17.39 10.34
CA VAL A 201 3.04 -18.50 11.03
C VAL A 201 2.18 -19.74 11.30
N ILE A 202 0.86 -19.68 11.11
CA ILE A 202 -0.04 -20.80 11.38
C ILE A 202 -0.52 -21.49 10.09
N PHE A 203 -0.80 -20.73 9.03
CA PHE A 203 -1.46 -21.28 7.85
C PHE A 203 -0.67 -21.12 6.56
N ASN A 204 0.35 -20.25 6.53
CA ASN A 204 1.18 -20.03 5.35
C ASN A 204 2.57 -19.50 5.76
N GLU A 205 3.23 -20.27 6.62
CA GLU A 205 4.60 -19.99 7.02
C GLU A 205 5.54 -20.12 5.81
N GLY A 206 6.50 -19.21 5.70
CA GLY A 206 7.51 -19.27 4.62
C GLY A 206 7.05 -18.72 3.27
N CYS A 207 5.85 -18.16 3.13
CA CYS A 207 5.34 -17.69 1.84
C CYS A 207 6.20 -16.56 1.20
N HIS A 208 7.04 -15.90 1.98
CA HIS A 208 7.99 -14.87 1.55
C HIS A 208 9.43 -15.13 2.01
N ASP A 209 9.80 -16.39 2.26
CA ASP A 209 11.10 -16.76 2.84
C ASP A 209 12.30 -16.19 2.10
N ALA A 210 12.20 -16.05 0.78
CA ALA A 210 13.26 -15.46 -0.04
C ALA A 210 13.75 -14.10 0.49
N VAL A 211 12.86 -13.30 1.11
CA VAL A 211 13.19 -11.94 1.59
C VAL A 211 12.76 -11.69 3.05
N TYR A 212 12.09 -12.64 3.70
CA TYR A 212 11.52 -12.42 5.04
C TYR A 212 12.60 -12.26 6.11
N ASN A 213 13.67 -13.03 6.05
CA ASN A 213 14.81 -12.89 6.93
C ASN A 213 15.90 -11.96 6.34
N LYS A 214 16.79 -11.44 7.21
CA LYS A 214 17.81 -10.48 6.80
C LYS A 214 18.82 -11.05 5.79
N GLU A 215 19.21 -12.31 5.95
CA GLU A 215 20.19 -12.94 5.06
C GLU A 215 19.59 -13.18 3.67
N GLY A 216 18.36 -13.68 3.59
CA GLY A 216 17.66 -13.82 2.31
C GLY A 216 17.50 -12.47 1.60
N ARG A 217 17.20 -11.39 2.31
CA ARG A 217 17.09 -10.06 1.70
C ARG A 217 18.38 -9.57 1.07
N LYS A 218 19.55 -9.87 1.65
CA LYS A 218 20.85 -9.47 1.09
C LYS A 218 21.08 -10.02 -0.33
N THR A 219 20.59 -11.21 -0.61
CA THR A 219 20.81 -11.89 -1.89
C THR A 219 19.63 -11.79 -2.84
N ASN A 220 18.41 -11.80 -2.32
CA ASN A 220 17.19 -11.94 -3.10
C ASN A 220 16.35 -10.65 -3.20
N ALA A 221 16.80 -9.56 -2.61
CA ALA A 221 16.12 -8.28 -2.74
C ALA A 221 16.96 -7.26 -3.49
N ILE A 222 16.27 -6.39 -4.23
CA ILE A 222 16.83 -5.14 -4.74
C ILE A 222 16.09 -3.97 -4.08
N TYR A 223 16.84 -3.09 -3.40
CA TYR A 223 16.27 -1.91 -2.77
C TYR A 223 16.24 -0.76 -3.76
N LEU A 224 15.03 -0.29 -4.06
CA LEU A 224 14.81 0.78 -5.02
C LEU A 224 14.88 2.15 -4.34
N GLU A 225 15.77 2.98 -4.83
CA GLU A 225 15.90 4.37 -4.44
C GLU A 225 15.96 5.23 -5.71
N HIS A 226 15.14 6.28 -5.77
CA HIS A 226 15.10 7.17 -6.93
C HIS A 226 16.48 7.75 -7.26
N GLY A 227 16.86 7.74 -8.53
CA GLY A 227 18.14 8.23 -9.01
C GLY A 227 19.34 7.31 -8.75
N LYS A 228 19.13 6.11 -8.19
CA LYS A 228 20.20 5.13 -7.95
C LYS A 228 20.21 4.01 -8.99
N PRO A 229 21.41 3.46 -9.31
CA PRO A 229 21.51 2.30 -10.18
C PRO A 229 20.85 1.06 -9.53
N LEU A 230 20.24 0.25 -10.37
CA LEU A 230 19.53 -0.97 -9.99
C LEU A 230 20.55 -2.12 -9.74
N VAL A 231 21.22 -2.06 -8.60
CA VAL A 231 22.20 -3.07 -8.17
C VAL A 231 21.70 -3.87 -6.98
N PHE A 232 22.12 -5.14 -6.87
CA PHE A 232 21.74 -6.05 -5.79
C PHE A 232 22.78 -7.14 -5.59
N GLY A 233 22.52 -8.04 -4.64
CA GLY A 233 23.44 -9.09 -4.20
C GLY A 233 24.13 -8.68 -2.89
N ALA A 234 24.78 -9.64 -2.22
CA ALA A 234 25.37 -9.43 -0.91
C ALA A 234 26.42 -8.30 -0.89
N ASP A 235 27.16 -8.16 -2.01
CA ASP A 235 28.21 -7.17 -2.22
C ASP A 235 27.86 -6.20 -3.36
N ASN A 236 26.59 -6.08 -3.74
CA ASN A 236 26.09 -5.33 -4.91
C ASN A 236 26.77 -5.75 -6.22
N GLU A 237 27.08 -7.02 -6.37
CA GLU A 237 27.80 -7.60 -7.49
C GLU A 237 26.98 -7.78 -8.75
N PHE A 238 25.64 -7.69 -8.64
CA PHE A 238 24.71 -7.81 -9.76
C PHE A 238 24.03 -6.49 -10.08
N GLY A 239 23.66 -6.31 -11.35
CA GLY A 239 22.88 -5.18 -11.80
C GLY A 239 21.84 -5.55 -12.85
N LEU A 240 20.84 -4.69 -13.05
CA LEU A 240 19.82 -4.84 -14.06
C LEU A 240 20.13 -3.97 -15.28
N VAL A 241 20.08 -4.59 -16.46
CA VAL A 241 20.14 -3.91 -17.75
C VAL A 241 18.90 -4.21 -18.57
N GLN A 242 18.60 -3.38 -19.56
CA GLN A 242 17.54 -3.66 -20.52
C GLN A 242 18.05 -4.63 -21.59
N GLU A 243 17.27 -5.67 -21.88
CA GLU A 243 17.50 -6.58 -23.01
C GLU A 243 16.21 -6.72 -23.82
N GLY A 244 16.17 -6.12 -25.00
CA GLY A 244 14.93 -5.99 -25.77
C GLY A 244 13.85 -5.22 -24.97
N PHE A 245 12.68 -5.84 -24.79
CA PHE A 245 11.60 -5.29 -23.95
C PHE A 245 11.65 -5.84 -22.50
N GLY A 246 12.64 -6.66 -22.16
CA GLY A 246 12.80 -7.28 -20.85
C GLY A 246 13.90 -6.67 -20.00
N LEU A 247 14.09 -7.28 -18.83
CA LEU A 247 15.23 -7.03 -17.94
C LEU A 247 16.17 -8.23 -18.00
N LYS A 248 17.46 -7.95 -17.84
CA LYS A 248 18.50 -8.96 -17.70
C LYS A 248 19.39 -8.65 -16.51
N ILE A 249 19.74 -9.70 -15.77
CA ILE A 249 20.74 -9.62 -14.72
C ILE A 249 22.12 -9.76 -15.33
N VAL A 250 23.03 -8.86 -14.94
CA VAL A 250 24.44 -8.91 -15.31
C VAL A 250 25.30 -8.85 -14.06
N LYS A 251 26.49 -9.43 -14.12
CA LYS A 251 27.46 -9.35 -13.04
C LYS A 251 28.46 -8.22 -13.33
N LEU A 252 28.61 -7.30 -12.38
CA LEU A 252 29.55 -6.19 -12.52
C LEU A 252 30.99 -6.69 -12.58
N GLY A 253 31.78 -6.09 -13.48
CA GLY A 253 33.15 -6.50 -13.75
C GLY A 253 33.30 -7.67 -14.72
N GLU A 254 32.22 -8.34 -15.14
CA GLU A 254 32.25 -9.42 -16.13
C GLU A 254 31.64 -8.94 -17.47
N ASN A 255 32.14 -9.50 -18.58
CA ASN A 255 31.67 -9.19 -19.95
C ASN A 255 31.61 -7.68 -20.27
N GLY A 256 32.45 -6.86 -19.63
CA GLY A 256 32.50 -5.42 -19.86
C GLY A 256 31.42 -4.61 -19.15
N TYR A 257 30.56 -5.22 -18.33
CA TYR A 257 29.54 -4.47 -17.57
C TYR A 257 30.14 -3.74 -16.38
N THR A 258 29.89 -2.45 -16.33
CA THR A 258 30.23 -1.54 -15.23
C THR A 258 28.95 -0.92 -14.65
N ILE A 259 29.09 -0.15 -13.58
CA ILE A 259 27.96 0.56 -12.97
C ILE A 259 27.26 1.51 -13.96
N ASP A 260 27.99 2.06 -14.92
CA ASP A 260 27.47 3.01 -15.93
C ASP A 260 26.53 2.33 -16.94
N ASN A 261 26.53 1.01 -17.03
CA ASN A 261 25.65 0.24 -17.90
C ASN A 261 24.33 -0.13 -17.20
N ILE A 262 24.25 0.03 -15.88
CA ILE A 262 23.11 -0.40 -15.09
C ILE A 262 21.98 0.63 -15.19
N LEU A 263 20.74 0.13 -15.34
CA LEU A 263 19.56 0.97 -15.32
C LEU A 263 19.47 1.74 -14.00
N VAL A 264 19.07 3.00 -14.10
CA VAL A 264 18.84 3.87 -12.95
C VAL A 264 17.33 3.88 -12.67
N HIS A 265 16.97 3.71 -11.40
CA HIS A 265 15.58 3.76 -10.98
C HIS A 265 15.04 5.19 -11.03
N ASP A 266 13.92 5.37 -11.72
CA ASP A 266 13.14 6.60 -11.71
C ASP A 266 11.74 6.31 -11.16
N ALA A 267 11.51 6.64 -9.89
CA ALA A 267 10.21 6.48 -9.25
C ALA A 267 9.17 7.49 -9.75
N HIS A 268 9.62 8.61 -10.32
CA HIS A 268 8.77 9.73 -10.75
C HIS A 268 8.45 9.71 -12.25
N CYS A 269 8.92 8.71 -12.98
CA CYS A 269 8.61 8.57 -14.40
C CYS A 269 7.11 8.34 -14.61
N GLU A 270 6.47 9.13 -15.49
CA GLU A 270 5.05 8.96 -15.81
C GLU A 270 4.78 7.64 -16.52
N ASP A 271 5.68 7.22 -17.42
CA ASP A 271 5.66 5.90 -18.05
C ASP A 271 6.00 4.84 -16.99
N ASP A 272 5.05 3.98 -16.71
CA ASP A 272 5.15 2.96 -15.66
C ASP A 272 5.75 1.64 -16.13
N THR A 273 6.19 1.54 -17.38
CA THR A 273 6.66 0.27 -17.98
C THR A 273 7.81 -0.36 -17.20
N LEU A 274 8.88 0.41 -16.88
CA LEU A 274 9.99 -0.11 -16.10
C LEU A 274 9.58 -0.40 -14.65
N GLN A 275 8.82 0.50 -14.05
CA GLN A 275 8.33 0.35 -12.67
C GLN A 275 7.46 -0.91 -12.52
N LEU A 276 6.58 -1.19 -13.50
CA LEU A 276 5.78 -2.41 -13.52
C LEU A 276 6.67 -3.65 -13.63
N LYS A 277 7.67 -3.65 -14.52
CA LYS A 277 8.64 -4.77 -14.64
C LYS A 277 9.37 -5.02 -13.33
N LEU A 278 9.86 -3.97 -12.67
CA LEU A 278 10.52 -4.08 -11.37
C LEU A 278 9.58 -4.66 -10.30
N ALA A 279 8.33 -4.18 -10.27
CA ALA A 279 7.33 -4.67 -9.32
C ALA A 279 6.95 -6.14 -9.52
N MET A 280 7.11 -6.65 -10.75
CA MET A 280 6.77 -8.02 -11.15
C MET A 280 7.90 -9.02 -10.98
N MET A 281 9.13 -8.58 -10.74
CA MET A 281 10.27 -9.47 -10.52
C MET A 281 10.01 -10.45 -9.37
N ASP A 282 10.35 -11.71 -9.58
CA ASP A 282 10.18 -12.79 -8.60
C ASP A 282 11.39 -13.76 -8.64
N THR A 283 11.78 -14.24 -7.49
CA THR A 283 12.88 -15.20 -7.34
C THR A 283 12.63 -16.52 -8.07
N LYS A 284 11.38 -16.89 -8.30
CA LYS A 284 11.01 -18.05 -9.12
C LYS A 284 11.38 -17.89 -10.59
N GLU A 285 11.49 -16.66 -11.06
CA GLU A 285 11.91 -16.30 -12.41
C GLU A 285 13.41 -15.95 -12.44
N GLY A 286 14.12 -16.12 -11.33
CA GLY A 286 15.56 -15.84 -11.21
C GLY A 286 15.87 -14.36 -10.94
N PHE A 287 14.87 -13.50 -10.71
CA PHE A 287 15.04 -12.09 -10.41
C PHE A 287 14.95 -11.77 -8.91
N PRO A 288 15.59 -10.71 -8.42
CA PRO A 288 15.40 -10.25 -7.05
C PRO A 288 13.98 -9.70 -6.85
N ILE A 289 13.50 -9.67 -5.61
CA ILE A 289 12.25 -9.00 -5.25
C ILE A 289 12.54 -7.51 -5.02
N ALA A 290 11.84 -6.64 -5.75
CA ALA A 290 11.96 -5.20 -5.59
C ALA A 290 11.29 -4.73 -4.28
N LEU A 291 12.07 -4.05 -3.43
CA LEU A 291 11.65 -3.42 -2.18
C LEU A 291 11.95 -1.91 -2.24
N GLY A 292 11.23 -1.12 -1.47
CA GLY A 292 11.33 0.33 -1.48
C GLY A 292 10.21 1.01 -2.28
N ILE A 293 10.45 2.23 -2.72
CA ILE A 293 9.48 3.04 -3.48
C ILE A 293 9.63 2.70 -4.96
N ILE A 294 8.64 2.00 -5.51
CA ILE A 294 8.67 1.55 -6.92
C ILE A 294 8.14 2.66 -7.85
N ARG A 295 7.09 3.36 -7.41
CA ARG A 295 6.43 4.45 -8.14
C ARG A 295 5.99 5.54 -7.18
N ASP A 296 6.22 6.80 -7.55
CA ASP A 296 5.80 8.00 -6.82
C ASP A 296 5.64 9.17 -7.79
N VAL A 297 4.47 9.29 -8.40
CA VAL A 297 4.16 10.28 -9.44
C VAL A 297 3.09 11.23 -8.96
N GLU A 298 3.35 12.53 -9.01
CA GLU A 298 2.38 13.55 -8.64
C GLU A 298 1.19 13.59 -9.60
N ALA A 299 -0.01 13.73 -9.05
CA ALA A 299 -1.24 13.89 -9.82
C ALA A 299 -2.34 14.56 -8.98
N PRO A 300 -3.31 15.24 -9.62
CA PRO A 300 -4.45 15.80 -8.91
C PRO A 300 -5.24 14.73 -8.15
N THR A 301 -5.76 15.11 -6.98
CA THR A 301 -6.61 14.23 -6.17
C THR A 301 -8.09 14.52 -6.38
N TYR A 302 -8.93 13.51 -6.23
CA TYR A 302 -10.37 13.66 -6.34
C TYR A 302 -10.95 14.50 -5.20
N ASP A 303 -10.44 14.30 -3.99
CA ASP A 303 -10.91 15.02 -2.80
C ASP A 303 -10.65 16.53 -2.90
N ASP A 304 -9.47 16.97 -3.35
CA ASP A 304 -9.20 18.38 -3.59
C ASP A 304 -10.08 18.92 -4.72
N ALA A 305 -10.18 18.23 -5.86
CA ALA A 305 -10.98 18.65 -7.00
C ALA A 305 -12.48 18.80 -6.66
N VAL A 306 -13.03 17.95 -5.79
CA VAL A 306 -14.41 18.07 -5.30
C VAL A 306 -14.59 19.34 -4.47
N TRP A 307 -13.67 19.64 -3.57
CA TRP A 307 -13.74 20.84 -2.76
C TRP A 307 -13.56 22.13 -3.59
N GLU A 308 -12.63 22.14 -4.53
CA GLU A 308 -12.46 23.23 -5.49
C GLU A 308 -13.74 23.49 -6.28
N GLN A 309 -14.36 22.45 -6.82
CA GLN A 309 -15.62 22.53 -7.55
C GLN A 309 -16.76 23.10 -6.66
N ILE A 310 -16.84 22.67 -5.39
CA ILE A 310 -17.84 23.16 -4.44
C ILE A 310 -17.66 24.68 -4.22
N GLU A 311 -16.42 25.13 -3.98
CA GLU A 311 -16.16 26.55 -3.74
C GLU A 311 -16.39 27.40 -5.01
N GLU A 312 -16.02 26.91 -6.18
CA GLU A 312 -16.34 27.59 -7.45
C GLU A 312 -17.85 27.74 -7.69
N VAL A 313 -18.62 26.67 -7.40
CA VAL A 313 -20.08 26.72 -7.57
C VAL A 313 -20.71 27.65 -6.54
N LYS A 314 -20.26 27.64 -5.29
CA LYS A 314 -20.73 28.57 -4.25
C LYS A 314 -20.49 30.03 -4.66
N ALA A 315 -19.31 30.33 -5.21
CA ALA A 315 -18.97 31.69 -5.64
C ALA A 315 -19.84 32.20 -6.80
N LYS A 316 -20.36 31.28 -7.63
CA LYS A 316 -21.19 31.63 -8.80
C LYS A 316 -22.69 31.69 -8.49
N LYS A 317 -23.14 31.21 -7.33
CA LYS A 317 -24.57 31.15 -7.00
C LYS A 317 -25.07 32.44 -6.41
N PRO A 318 -26.27 32.91 -6.81
CA PRO A 318 -26.84 34.19 -6.35
C PRO A 318 -27.48 34.11 -4.96
N TYR A 319 -27.50 32.94 -4.31
CA TYR A 319 -28.14 32.75 -3.00
C TYR A 319 -27.11 32.36 -1.93
N HIS A 320 -27.29 32.94 -0.72
CA HIS A 320 -26.36 32.78 0.39
C HIS A 320 -26.95 32.05 1.61
N ASN A 321 -28.25 31.77 1.59
CA ASN A 321 -28.94 31.06 2.66
C ASN A 321 -30.07 30.19 2.11
N PHE A 322 -30.68 29.36 3.00
CA PHE A 322 -31.70 28.41 2.62
C PHE A 322 -33.00 29.06 2.12
N ALA A 323 -33.40 30.22 2.67
CA ALA A 323 -34.59 30.90 2.21
C ALA A 323 -34.43 31.40 0.78
N GLU A 324 -33.29 32.06 0.46
CA GLU A 324 -32.95 32.47 -0.89
C GLU A 324 -32.92 31.31 -1.87
N LEU A 325 -32.38 30.14 -1.43
CA LEU A 325 -32.37 28.92 -2.25
C LEU A 325 -33.78 28.44 -2.62
N LEU A 326 -34.74 28.52 -1.67
CA LEU A 326 -36.12 28.13 -1.92
C LEU A 326 -36.82 29.06 -2.95
N GLU A 327 -36.36 30.28 -3.04
CA GLU A 327 -36.92 31.32 -3.93
C GLU A 327 -36.26 31.33 -5.32
N THR A 328 -35.29 30.43 -5.61
CA THR A 328 -34.59 30.43 -6.90
C THR A 328 -35.39 29.81 -8.05
N ASN A 329 -36.46 29.09 -7.77
CA ASN A 329 -37.34 28.46 -8.76
C ASN A 329 -38.73 29.12 -8.76
N ASP A 330 -39.61 28.61 -9.62
CA ASP A 330 -41.01 29.06 -9.63
C ASP A 330 -41.63 28.86 -8.26
N ILE A 331 -42.05 29.93 -7.65
CA ILE A 331 -42.74 29.93 -6.35
C ILE A 331 -44.22 30.28 -6.56
N TRP A 332 -45.07 29.69 -5.75
CA TRP A 332 -46.48 30.04 -5.70
C TRP A 332 -46.91 30.25 -4.25
N GLU A 333 -47.82 31.17 -4.07
CA GLU A 333 -48.38 31.46 -2.77
C GLU A 333 -49.61 30.59 -2.52
N VAL A 334 -49.64 29.88 -1.41
CA VAL A 334 -50.83 29.15 -0.96
C VAL A 334 -51.74 30.13 -0.25
N LYS A 335 -52.92 30.44 -0.86
CA LYS A 335 -53.93 31.33 -0.29
C LYS A 335 -54.86 30.53 0.62
#